data_d3238f80621d1c61bf921bacb5d25738
#
_entry.id   d3238f80621d1c61bf921bacb5d25738
#
_cell.length_a   1.000
_cell.length_b   1.000
_cell.length_c   1.000
_cell.angle_alpha   90.00
_cell.angle_beta   90.00
_cell.angle_gamma   90.00
#
_symmetry.space_group_name_H-M   'P 1'
#
loop_
_entity.id
_entity.type
_entity.pdbx_description
1 polymer ?
#
loop_
_entity_poly.entity_id
_entity_poly.type
_entity_poly.pdbx_seq_one_letter_code
_entity_poly.pdbx_strand_id
1 'polypeptide(L)'
;KHMLTRPDDMRERVSIQSLQQLAKYGIDYQPIINEVYEGIPPAENCRRPEHISKDNKPGELYPGAGLGWMTGRHYGCYLAHRNALETIDEENYDYTLIFEADAFIYTGLEEFVDIVHKACFISERDDAYFISFANNPSREKTKIDELFTQTGPNQDLAHCYLIPNRTKSWWLDRIKDCGWDV
;
A
#
# COMPACT_ATOMS: atom_id res chain seq x y z
N LYS A 1 9.37 3.22 2.84
CA LYS A 1 8.91 4.07 1.73
C LYS A 1 7.62 4.76 2.10
N HIS A 2 7.51 6.06 1.85
CA HIS A 2 6.29 6.84 2.06
C HIS A 2 5.88 7.46 0.73
N MET A 3 4.76 7.01 0.19
CA MET A 3 4.24 7.48 -1.10
C MET A 3 3.54 8.82 -0.91
N LEU A 4 4.06 9.87 -1.48
CA LEU A 4 3.54 11.23 -1.39
C LEU A 4 3.06 11.72 -2.76
N THR A 5 2.04 12.57 -2.77
CA THR A 5 1.53 13.22 -3.99
C THR A 5 1.51 14.74 -3.85
N ARG A 6 1.21 15.22 -2.66
CA ARG A 6 1.11 16.65 -2.35
C ARG A 6 1.77 16.93 -0.99
N PRO A 7 3.11 16.88 -0.89
CA PRO A 7 3.82 16.98 0.40
C PRO A 7 3.55 18.29 1.15
N ASP A 8 3.00 19.32 0.49
CA ASP A 8 2.56 20.56 1.11
C ASP A 8 1.12 20.51 1.65
N ASP A 9 0.36 19.49 1.34
CA ASP A 9 -0.97 19.24 1.91
C ASP A 9 -0.84 18.95 3.42
N MET A 10 -1.80 19.43 4.20
CA MET A 10 -1.78 19.30 5.65
C MET A 10 -1.76 17.84 6.11
N ARG A 11 -2.47 16.94 5.43
CA ARG A 11 -2.54 15.51 5.79
C ARG A 11 -1.20 14.83 5.57
N GLU A 12 -0.61 15.02 4.38
CA GLU A 12 0.70 14.47 4.05
C GLU A 12 1.79 15.03 4.97
N ARG A 13 1.73 16.31 5.33
CA ARG A 13 2.67 16.92 6.30
C ARG A 13 2.60 16.28 7.68
N VAL A 14 1.41 16.02 8.19
CA VAL A 14 1.22 15.32 9.48
C VAL A 14 1.77 13.89 9.38
N SER A 15 1.48 13.19 8.30
CA SER A 15 2.01 11.86 8.03
C SER A 15 3.54 11.86 7.98
N ILE A 16 4.15 12.77 7.22
CA ILE A 16 5.61 12.94 7.13
C ILE A 16 6.22 13.12 8.52
N GLN A 17 5.69 14.04 9.33
CA GLN A 17 6.21 14.30 10.68
C GLN A 17 6.12 13.07 11.59
N SER A 18 5.04 12.31 11.50
CA SER A 18 4.86 11.08 12.25
C SER A 18 5.88 10.01 11.84
N LEU A 19 5.96 9.73 10.53
CA LEU A 19 6.78 8.62 10.01
C LEU A 19 8.29 8.91 10.07
N GLN A 20 8.72 10.17 9.96
CA GLN A 20 10.14 10.52 10.11
C GLN A 20 10.70 10.17 11.50
N GLN A 21 9.85 10.08 12.53
CA GLN A 21 10.28 9.70 13.87
C GLN A 21 10.71 8.23 13.96
N LEU A 22 10.31 7.37 13.02
CA LEU A 22 10.75 5.98 12.94
C LEU A 22 12.27 5.84 12.77
N ALA A 23 12.94 6.87 12.23
CA ALA A 23 14.39 6.89 12.11
C ALA A 23 15.12 6.77 13.46
N LYS A 24 14.49 7.18 14.57
CA LYS A 24 15.02 7.02 15.94
C LYS A 24 15.14 5.56 16.36
N TYR A 25 14.41 4.68 15.68
CA TYR A 25 14.36 3.24 15.94
C TYR A 25 15.05 2.43 14.83
N GLY A 26 15.88 3.10 14.00
CA GLY A 26 16.64 2.44 12.94
C GLY A 26 15.81 2.09 11.68
N ILE A 27 14.59 2.62 11.55
CA ILE A 27 13.77 2.45 10.35
C ILE A 27 13.96 3.69 9.46
N ASP A 28 14.69 3.53 8.37
CA ASP A 28 15.01 4.62 7.46
C ASP A 28 13.76 5.16 6.77
N TYR A 29 13.57 6.47 6.85
CA TYR A 29 12.48 7.15 6.17
C TYR A 29 12.88 7.58 4.77
N GLN A 30 12.14 7.11 3.76
CA GLN A 30 12.38 7.46 2.36
C GLN A 30 11.06 7.94 1.71
N PRO A 31 10.91 9.24 1.41
CA PRO A 31 9.77 9.74 0.66
C PRO A 31 9.90 9.39 -0.82
N ILE A 32 8.76 9.06 -1.43
CA ILE A 32 8.62 8.84 -2.87
C ILE A 32 7.56 9.80 -3.37
N ILE A 33 7.97 10.79 -4.17
CA ILE A 33 7.03 11.75 -4.73
C ILE A 33 6.44 11.16 -6.01
N ASN A 34 5.11 11.05 -6.04
CA ASN A 34 4.37 10.58 -7.18
C ASN A 34 3.58 11.72 -7.81
N GLU A 35 3.50 11.72 -9.14
CA GLU A 35 2.63 12.66 -9.85
C GLU A 35 1.16 12.27 -9.66
N VAL A 36 0.29 13.28 -9.54
CA VAL A 36 -1.14 13.07 -9.53
C VAL A 36 -1.58 12.71 -10.95
N TYR A 37 -2.19 11.53 -11.11
CA TYR A 37 -2.72 11.14 -12.39
C TYR A 37 -4.10 11.78 -12.60
N GLU A 38 -4.19 12.70 -13.55
CA GLU A 38 -5.42 13.45 -13.85
C GLU A 38 -6.14 12.97 -15.11
N GLY A 39 -5.57 12.02 -15.84
CA GLY A 39 -6.11 11.50 -17.08
C GLY A 39 -7.21 10.44 -16.90
N ILE A 40 -7.80 10.04 -18.02
CA ILE A 40 -8.62 8.82 -18.09
C ILE A 40 -7.64 7.64 -18.02
N PRO A 41 -7.86 6.66 -17.11
CA PRO A 41 -6.96 5.52 -17.01
C PRO A 41 -6.95 4.71 -18.31
N PRO A 42 -5.82 4.11 -18.68
CA PRO A 42 -5.72 3.30 -19.89
C PRO A 42 -6.59 2.04 -19.78
N ALA A 43 -7.26 1.69 -20.89
CA ALA A 43 -7.98 0.41 -20.96
C ALA A 43 -7.03 -0.79 -21.02
N GLU A 44 -5.80 -0.57 -21.50
CA GLU A 44 -4.76 -1.57 -21.51
C GLU A 44 -4.45 -2.05 -20.09
N ASN A 45 -4.34 -3.36 -19.92
CA ASN A 45 -4.10 -4.00 -18.63
C ASN A 45 -5.15 -3.68 -17.54
N CYS A 46 -6.35 -3.27 -17.94
CA CYS A 46 -7.50 -3.18 -17.06
C CYS A 46 -8.35 -4.46 -17.21
N ARG A 47 -8.69 -5.10 -16.11
CA ARG A 47 -9.55 -6.30 -16.14
C ARG A 47 -11.00 -5.99 -16.44
N ARG A 48 -11.42 -4.77 -16.13
CA ARG A 48 -12.81 -4.30 -16.29
C ARG A 48 -12.84 -2.96 -17.01
N PRO A 49 -12.38 -2.91 -18.28
CA PRO A 49 -12.28 -1.67 -19.03
C PRO A 49 -13.64 -0.95 -19.21
N GLU A 50 -14.74 -1.69 -19.11
CA GLU A 50 -16.10 -1.13 -19.12
C GLU A 50 -16.43 -0.31 -17.86
N HIS A 51 -15.67 -0.49 -16.77
CA HIS A 51 -15.82 0.27 -15.54
C HIS A 51 -14.96 1.55 -15.50
N ILE A 52 -14.20 1.84 -16.55
CA ILE A 52 -13.42 3.08 -16.63
C ILE A 52 -14.35 4.27 -16.81
N SER A 53 -14.27 5.23 -15.89
CA SER A 53 -15.03 6.48 -16.00
C SER A 53 -14.51 7.32 -17.17
N LYS A 54 -15.37 7.61 -18.14
CA LYS A 54 -15.04 8.45 -19.30
C LYS A 54 -14.92 9.93 -18.93
N ASP A 55 -15.53 10.34 -17.82
CA ASP A 55 -15.64 11.75 -17.44
C ASP A 55 -14.59 12.19 -16.41
N ASN A 56 -13.78 11.25 -15.91
CA ASN A 56 -12.75 11.48 -14.88
C ASN A 56 -13.21 12.41 -13.73
N LYS A 57 -14.52 12.40 -13.43
CA LYS A 57 -15.10 13.21 -12.37
C LYS A 57 -14.85 12.51 -11.02
N PRO A 58 -14.03 13.08 -10.15
CA PRO A 58 -13.82 12.52 -8.83
C PRO A 58 -15.11 12.67 -8.01
N GLY A 59 -15.60 11.54 -7.49
CA GLY A 59 -16.63 11.54 -6.43
C GLY A 59 -18.08 11.38 -6.86
N GLU A 60 -18.42 11.23 -8.13
CA GLU A 60 -19.76 10.80 -8.50
C GLU A 60 -19.90 9.29 -8.30
N LEU A 61 -20.62 8.91 -7.24
CA LEU A 61 -21.16 7.56 -7.09
C LEU A 61 -22.28 7.41 -8.13
N TYR A 62 -22.03 6.65 -9.19
CA TYR A 62 -23.08 6.31 -10.13
C TYR A 62 -24.10 5.37 -9.46
N PRO A 63 -25.39 5.73 -9.47
CA PRO A 63 -26.42 4.92 -8.85
C PRO A 63 -26.54 3.58 -9.58
N GLY A 64 -26.35 2.49 -8.85
CA GLY A 64 -26.65 1.14 -9.31
C GLY A 64 -25.48 0.19 -9.50
N ALA A 65 -24.25 0.62 -9.33
CA ALA A 65 -23.11 -0.28 -9.39
C ALA A 65 -22.55 -0.53 -7.98
N GLY A 66 -22.73 -1.70 -7.48
CA GLY A 66 -21.98 -2.19 -6.29
C GLY A 66 -20.48 -2.40 -6.56
N LEU A 67 -20.00 -1.95 -7.71
CA LEU A 67 -18.61 -1.93 -8.16
C LEU A 67 -18.30 -0.49 -8.55
N GLY A 68 -17.45 0.17 -7.78
CA GLY A 68 -17.03 1.54 -8.05
C GLY A 68 -16.40 1.71 -9.44
N TRP A 69 -16.63 2.85 -10.05
CA TRP A 69 -16.02 3.20 -11.33
C TRP A 69 -14.51 3.42 -11.16
N MET A 70 -13.72 2.86 -12.07
CA MET A 70 -12.29 3.07 -12.12
C MET A 70 -11.98 4.47 -12.65
N THR A 71 -11.30 5.26 -11.84
CA THR A 71 -10.93 6.65 -12.16
C THR A 71 -9.42 6.78 -12.30
N GLY A 72 -8.97 7.93 -12.82
CA GLY A 72 -7.53 8.25 -12.84
C GLY A 72 -6.86 8.15 -11.48
N ARG A 73 -7.60 8.36 -10.37
CA ARG A 73 -7.06 8.20 -9.01
C ARG A 73 -6.70 6.75 -8.68
N HIS A 74 -7.52 5.79 -9.09
CA HIS A 74 -7.21 4.37 -8.89
C HIS A 74 -5.95 3.98 -9.68
N TYR A 75 -5.84 4.47 -10.91
CA TYR A 75 -4.65 4.24 -11.71
C TYR A 75 -3.42 4.95 -11.13
N GLY A 76 -3.56 6.16 -10.63
CA GLY A 76 -2.50 6.88 -9.91
C GLY A 76 -2.04 6.14 -8.65
N CYS A 77 -2.97 5.55 -7.89
CA CYS A 77 -2.65 4.71 -6.74
C CYS A 77 -1.83 3.48 -7.15
N TYR A 78 -2.27 2.77 -8.19
CA TYR A 78 -1.51 1.66 -8.77
C TYR A 78 -0.09 2.07 -9.16
N LEU A 79 0.08 3.20 -9.86
CA LEU A 79 1.39 3.70 -10.27
C LEU A 79 2.28 4.04 -9.06
N ALA A 80 1.70 4.61 -8.00
CA ALA A 80 2.42 4.93 -6.78
C ALA A 80 2.93 3.67 -6.07
N HIS A 81 2.09 2.65 -5.92
CA HIS A 81 2.50 1.35 -5.36
C HIS A 81 3.56 0.67 -6.20
N ARG A 82 3.39 0.66 -7.52
CA ARG A 82 4.38 0.12 -8.43
C ARG A 82 5.73 0.83 -8.30
N ASN A 83 5.74 2.16 -8.29
CA ASN A 83 6.94 2.96 -8.09
C ASN A 83 7.60 2.65 -6.73
N ALA A 84 6.82 2.51 -5.66
CA ALA A 84 7.34 2.12 -4.36
C ALA A 84 8.03 0.76 -4.39
N LEU A 85 7.45 -0.23 -5.09
CA LEU A 85 8.04 -1.55 -5.27
C LEU A 85 9.32 -1.51 -6.13
N GLU A 86 9.31 -0.79 -7.24
CA GLU A 86 10.46 -0.63 -8.12
C GLU A 86 11.68 -0.04 -7.40
N THR A 87 11.44 0.83 -6.42
CA THR A 87 12.48 1.50 -5.63
C THR A 87 12.94 0.74 -4.38
N ILE A 88 12.46 -0.48 -4.13
CA ILE A 88 12.95 -1.33 -3.04
C ILE A 88 14.45 -1.62 -3.24
N ASP A 89 15.22 -1.42 -2.18
CA ASP A 89 16.66 -1.67 -2.13
C ASP A 89 16.92 -3.03 -1.46
N GLU A 90 17.10 -4.06 -2.28
CA GLU A 90 17.32 -5.44 -1.84
C GLU A 90 18.75 -5.68 -1.34
N GLU A 91 19.70 -4.78 -1.63
CA GLU A 91 21.10 -4.93 -1.26
C GLU A 91 21.36 -4.47 0.18
N ASN A 92 20.65 -3.44 0.63
CA ASN A 92 20.91 -2.80 1.93
C ASN A 92 19.85 -3.11 2.99
N TYR A 93 18.68 -3.61 2.60
CA TYR A 93 17.57 -3.86 3.53
C TYR A 93 16.87 -5.20 3.26
N ASP A 94 16.51 -5.91 4.33
CA ASP A 94 15.75 -7.16 4.24
C ASP A 94 14.25 -6.93 4.05
N TYR A 95 13.75 -5.81 4.56
CA TYR A 95 12.32 -5.47 4.58
C TYR A 95 12.06 -4.03 4.17
N THR A 96 10.91 -3.81 3.55
CA THR A 96 10.40 -2.47 3.24
C THR A 96 8.99 -2.30 3.78
N LEU A 97 8.81 -1.28 4.62
CA LEU A 97 7.49 -0.75 4.96
C LEU A 97 7.05 0.25 3.90
N ILE A 98 5.84 0.09 3.39
CA ILE A 98 5.24 1.02 2.43
C ILE A 98 4.03 1.67 3.09
N PHE A 99 3.97 2.99 3.06
CA PHE A 99 2.89 3.81 3.60
C PHE A 99 2.24 4.63 2.50
N GLU A 100 0.92 4.72 2.51
CA GLU A 100 0.18 5.69 1.70
C GLU A 100 0.37 7.12 2.22
N ALA A 101 0.03 8.10 1.39
CA ALA A 101 0.31 9.52 1.62
C ALA A 101 -0.27 10.07 2.93
N ASP A 102 -1.42 9.58 3.35
CA ASP A 102 -2.14 10.01 4.54
C ASP A 102 -2.10 9.00 5.69
N ALA A 103 -1.25 7.98 5.56
CA ALA A 103 -1.05 7.01 6.62
C ALA A 103 -0.37 7.65 7.84
N PHE A 104 -0.83 7.32 9.03
CA PHE A 104 -0.18 7.73 10.27
C PHE A 104 -0.32 6.66 11.35
N ILE A 105 0.59 6.70 12.32
CA ILE A 105 0.67 5.73 13.39
C ILE A 105 -0.23 6.20 14.55
N TYR A 106 -1.27 5.43 14.86
CA TYR A 106 -2.21 5.70 15.95
C TYR A 106 -1.72 5.22 17.33
N THR A 107 -0.90 4.16 17.32
CA THR A 107 -0.30 3.62 18.53
C THR A 107 0.94 4.42 18.92
N GLY A 108 1.50 4.16 20.08
CA GLY A 108 2.83 4.67 20.41
C GLY A 108 3.88 4.19 19.40
N LEU A 109 4.89 5.02 19.10
CA LEU A 109 5.93 4.65 18.13
C LEU A 109 6.69 3.38 18.55
N GLU A 110 6.98 3.21 19.83
CA GLU A 110 7.64 2.02 20.36
C GLU A 110 6.79 0.76 20.13
N GLU A 111 5.49 0.84 20.45
CA GLU A 111 4.54 -0.25 20.21
C GLU A 111 4.45 -0.60 18.72
N PHE A 112 4.42 0.40 17.83
CA PHE A 112 4.42 0.16 16.40
C PHE A 112 5.70 -0.54 15.94
N VAL A 113 6.87 -0.13 16.43
CA VAL A 113 8.15 -0.74 16.11
C VAL A 113 8.21 -2.19 16.57
N ASP A 114 7.69 -2.49 17.76
CA ASP A 114 7.59 -3.86 18.26
C ASP A 114 6.68 -4.74 17.39
N ILE A 115 5.56 -4.17 16.91
CA ILE A 115 4.68 -4.85 15.95
C ILE A 115 5.40 -5.10 14.62
N VAL A 116 6.18 -4.14 14.13
CA VAL A 116 6.98 -4.31 12.89
C VAL A 116 8.02 -5.42 13.05
N HIS A 117 8.77 -5.45 14.15
CA HIS A 117 9.73 -6.51 14.41
C HIS A 117 9.05 -7.89 14.47
N LYS A 118 7.89 -7.96 15.11
CA LYS A 118 7.10 -9.19 15.15
C LYS A 118 6.59 -9.59 13.76
N ALA A 119 6.21 -8.62 12.92
CA ALA A 119 5.82 -8.87 11.54
C ALA A 119 6.99 -9.45 10.72
N CYS A 120 8.19 -8.90 10.86
CA CYS A 120 9.39 -9.46 10.23
C CYS A 120 9.63 -10.92 10.65
N PHE A 121 9.56 -11.21 11.94
CA PHE A 121 9.70 -12.56 12.46
C PHE A 121 8.64 -13.53 11.90
N ILE A 122 7.38 -13.12 11.83
CA ILE A 122 6.28 -13.92 11.25
C ILE A 122 6.54 -14.15 9.76
N SER A 123 6.99 -13.10 9.03
CA SER A 123 7.34 -13.22 7.62
C SER A 123 8.40 -14.28 7.35
N GLU A 124 9.44 -14.34 8.20
CA GLU A 124 10.48 -15.38 8.10
C GLU A 124 9.94 -16.77 8.42
N ARG A 125 9.22 -16.90 9.55
CA ARG A 125 8.72 -18.17 10.04
C ARG A 125 7.74 -18.83 9.08
N ASP A 126 6.83 -18.05 8.49
CA ASP A 126 5.69 -18.53 7.71
C ASP A 126 5.88 -18.28 6.21
N ASP A 127 7.05 -17.82 5.78
CA ASP A 127 7.39 -17.44 4.40
C ASP A 127 6.34 -16.48 3.79
N ALA A 128 5.91 -15.50 4.60
CA ALA A 128 4.89 -14.55 4.17
C ALA A 128 5.49 -13.50 3.23
N TYR A 129 4.80 -13.25 2.11
CA TYR A 129 5.22 -12.28 1.08
C TYR A 129 4.68 -10.88 1.31
N PHE A 130 3.72 -10.75 2.22
CA PHE A 130 3.02 -9.49 2.47
C PHE A 130 2.38 -9.51 3.85
N ILE A 131 2.58 -8.45 4.64
CA ILE A 131 1.90 -8.25 5.91
C ILE A 131 1.27 -6.86 5.91
N SER A 132 -0.06 -6.78 5.94
CA SER A 132 -0.79 -5.53 6.04
C SER A 132 -1.00 -5.15 7.50
N PHE A 133 -0.78 -3.88 7.81
CA PHE A 133 -1.12 -3.27 9.10
C PHE A 133 -2.51 -2.65 9.11
N ALA A 134 -3.21 -2.68 7.99
CA ALA A 134 -4.61 -2.29 7.89
C ALA A 134 -5.52 -3.48 8.22
N ASN A 135 -6.57 -3.23 9.00
CA ASN A 135 -7.52 -4.27 9.40
C ASN A 135 -8.81 -4.16 8.58
N ASN A 136 -9.13 -5.18 7.79
CA ASN A 136 -10.45 -5.31 7.19
C ASN A 136 -11.32 -6.28 8.04
N PRO A 137 -12.30 -5.79 8.81
CA PRO A 137 -13.09 -6.63 9.70
C PRO A 137 -14.06 -7.59 9.01
N SER A 138 -14.30 -7.41 7.70
CA SER A 138 -15.36 -8.13 6.96
C SER A 138 -14.96 -9.48 6.40
N ARG A 139 -13.70 -9.93 6.58
CA ARG A 139 -13.20 -11.17 5.96
C ARG A 139 -12.94 -12.27 6.96
N GLU A 140 -13.12 -13.52 6.51
CA GLU A 140 -12.68 -14.70 7.26
C GLU A 140 -11.18 -14.63 7.54
N LYS A 141 -10.82 -14.87 8.78
CA LYS A 141 -9.44 -14.74 9.26
C LYS A 141 -9.07 -15.98 10.06
N THR A 142 -7.91 -16.54 9.77
CA THR A 142 -7.29 -17.55 10.62
C THR A 142 -6.33 -16.85 11.57
N LYS A 143 -6.56 -16.99 12.88
CA LYS A 143 -5.69 -16.39 13.89
C LYS A 143 -4.31 -17.07 13.84
N ILE A 144 -3.26 -16.27 13.65
CA ILE A 144 -1.88 -16.73 13.74
C ILE A 144 -1.38 -16.59 15.18
N ASP A 145 -1.64 -15.42 15.79
CA ASP A 145 -1.36 -15.13 17.19
C ASP A 145 -2.28 -14.02 17.73
N GLU A 146 -1.94 -13.38 18.84
CA GLU A 146 -2.76 -12.32 19.43
C GLU A 146 -2.90 -11.08 18.56
N LEU A 147 -1.88 -10.78 17.73
CA LEU A 147 -1.83 -9.57 16.91
C LEU A 147 -2.09 -9.84 15.43
N PHE A 148 -1.75 -11.02 14.92
CA PHE A 148 -1.79 -11.31 13.50
C PHE A 148 -2.79 -12.38 13.13
N THR A 149 -3.43 -12.16 11.99
CA THR A 149 -4.35 -13.12 11.37
C THR A 149 -3.97 -13.32 9.92
N GLN A 150 -4.08 -14.55 9.43
CA GLN A 150 -3.97 -14.82 8.00
C GLN A 150 -5.31 -14.52 7.34
N THR A 151 -5.27 -13.76 6.26
CA THR A 151 -6.43 -13.44 5.44
C THR A 151 -6.29 -14.09 4.05
N GLY A 152 -7.41 -14.24 3.36
CA GLY A 152 -7.38 -14.65 1.95
C GLY A 152 -6.68 -13.63 1.02
N PRO A 153 -6.46 -13.99 -0.25
CA PRO A 153 -5.58 -13.27 -1.19
C PRO A 153 -6.04 -11.87 -1.61
N ASN A 154 -7.26 -11.47 -1.29
CA ASN A 154 -7.83 -10.19 -1.71
C ASN A 154 -7.93 -9.25 -0.51
N GLN A 155 -6.95 -8.40 -0.30
CA GLN A 155 -6.96 -7.40 0.76
C GLN A 155 -7.14 -6.00 0.14
N ASP A 156 -8.21 -5.31 0.53
CA ASP A 156 -8.63 -4.06 -0.11
C ASP A 156 -7.98 -2.80 0.52
N LEU A 157 -7.17 -2.94 1.56
CA LEU A 157 -6.61 -1.80 2.30
C LEU A 157 -5.09 -1.91 2.37
N ALA A 158 -4.40 -1.09 1.61
CA ALA A 158 -2.95 -1.07 1.51
C ALA A 158 -2.31 0.18 2.14
N HIS A 159 -2.97 0.80 3.14
CA HIS A 159 -2.49 2.05 3.76
C HIS A 159 -1.10 1.93 4.39
N CYS A 160 -0.80 0.76 4.94
CA CYS A 160 0.53 0.43 5.45
C CYS A 160 0.76 -1.07 5.35
N TYR A 161 1.88 -1.47 4.77
CA TYR A 161 2.23 -2.88 4.64
C TYR A 161 3.73 -3.10 4.62
N LEU A 162 4.13 -4.31 5.04
CA LEU A 162 5.50 -4.81 5.03
C LEU A 162 5.69 -5.79 3.89
N ILE A 163 6.78 -5.63 3.15
CA ILE A 163 7.24 -6.56 2.11
C ILE A 163 8.65 -7.02 2.48
N PRO A 164 8.91 -8.35 2.52
CA PRO A 164 10.27 -8.87 2.47
C PRO A 164 10.90 -8.51 1.13
N ASN A 165 12.05 -7.85 1.11
CA ASN A 165 12.65 -7.35 -0.12
C ASN A 165 12.98 -8.46 -1.12
N ARG A 166 13.29 -9.68 -0.64
CA ARG A 166 13.47 -10.88 -1.48
C ARG A 166 12.27 -11.19 -2.39
N THR A 167 11.09 -10.65 -2.09
CA THR A 167 9.86 -10.90 -2.86
C THR A 167 9.53 -9.81 -3.89
N LYS A 168 10.39 -8.79 -4.03
CA LYS A 168 10.20 -7.64 -4.94
C LYS A 168 9.88 -8.07 -6.37
N SER A 169 10.71 -8.96 -6.94
CA SER A 169 10.53 -9.41 -8.32
C SER A 169 9.18 -10.11 -8.51
N TRP A 170 8.79 -10.96 -7.55
CA TRP A 170 7.50 -11.62 -7.57
C TRP A 170 6.33 -10.62 -7.57
N TRP A 171 6.42 -9.56 -6.74
CA TRP A 171 5.40 -8.53 -6.67
C TRP A 171 5.30 -7.72 -7.96
N LEU A 172 6.43 -7.34 -8.56
CA LEU A 172 6.46 -6.59 -9.82
C LEU A 172 5.86 -7.39 -10.97
N ASP A 173 6.17 -8.68 -11.07
CA ASP A 173 5.56 -9.58 -12.05
C ASP A 173 4.05 -9.73 -11.79
N ARG A 174 3.67 -9.92 -10.53
CA ARG A 174 2.26 -10.10 -10.15
C ARG A 174 1.42 -8.85 -10.47
N ILE A 175 1.91 -7.66 -10.16
CA ILE A 175 1.22 -6.40 -10.48
C ILE A 175 1.08 -6.23 -12.00
N LYS A 176 2.09 -6.59 -12.77
CA LYS A 176 2.04 -6.54 -14.22
C LYS A 176 0.99 -7.49 -14.81
N ASP A 177 0.89 -8.71 -14.26
CA ASP A 177 -0.04 -9.73 -14.75
C ASP A 177 -1.48 -9.51 -14.28
N CYS A 178 -1.65 -8.92 -13.10
CA CYS A 178 -2.96 -8.73 -12.48
C CYS A 178 -3.76 -7.54 -13.03
N GLY A 179 -3.11 -6.65 -13.79
CA GLY A 179 -3.74 -5.40 -14.19
C GLY A 179 -3.74 -4.35 -13.06
N TRP A 180 -4.11 -3.14 -13.40
CA TRP A 180 -4.07 -2.01 -12.46
C TRP A 180 -5.36 -1.83 -11.63
N ASP A 181 -6.38 -2.60 -11.90
CA ASP A 181 -7.71 -2.53 -11.26
C ASP A 181 -7.94 -3.68 -10.24
N VAL A 182 -6.87 -4.12 -9.60
CA VAL A 182 -6.87 -5.22 -8.61
C VAL A 182 -6.91 -4.67 -7.20
#